data_23f6c901c776caf17b1d7c32bd4412f5
#
_entry.id   23f6c901c776caf17b1d7c32bd4412f5
#
_cell.length_a   1.000
_cell.length_b   1.000
_cell.length_c   1.000
_cell.angle_alpha   90.00
_cell.angle_beta   90.00
_cell.angle_gamma   90.00
#
_symmetry.space_group_name_H-M   'P 1'
#
loop_
_entity.id
_entity.type
_entity.pdbx_description
1 polymer ?
#
loop_
_entity_poly.entity_id
_entity_poly.type
_entity_poly.pdbx_seq_one_letter_code
_entity_poly.pdbx_strand_id
1 'polypeptide(L)'
;MFIRTLFEIGRIIEGLKEDRDRLIEREKTLSLFSAFDREDKETVRPEYDYDEYQEKIEIINKRIRNLTKEAVSYLVNTKVAECGDMTIIDALLYVDELREKEKRLYAMKTHQERERKNNPYRAEYEFINYDRKRIEEEYLKTKAELERIKMYVDFYIYELSYDSEV
;
A
#
# COMPACT_ATOMS: atom_id res chain seq x y z
N MET A 1 14.68 4.89 -21.82
CA MET A 1 13.97 3.64 -21.58
C MET A 1 14.70 2.92 -20.49
N PHE A 2 14.11 2.84 -19.32
CA PHE A 2 14.72 2.19 -18.15
C PHE A 2 13.88 0.98 -17.77
N ILE A 3 14.55 -0.16 -17.61
CA ILE A 3 13.90 -1.40 -17.16
C ILE A 3 13.83 -1.36 -15.63
N ARG A 4 12.63 -1.39 -15.06
CA ARG A 4 12.38 -1.28 -13.61
C ARG A 4 11.29 -2.21 -13.16
N THR A 5 11.32 -2.61 -11.89
CA THR A 5 10.22 -3.33 -11.25
C THR A 5 9.18 -2.35 -10.69
N LEU A 6 7.96 -2.81 -10.44
CA LEU A 6 6.94 -2.01 -9.73
C LEU A 6 7.43 -1.52 -8.37
N PHE A 7 8.17 -2.36 -7.67
CA PHE A 7 8.76 -2.01 -6.37
C PHE A 7 9.75 -0.85 -6.48
N GLU A 8 10.63 -0.87 -7.49
CA GLU A 8 11.59 0.22 -7.73
C GLU A 8 10.88 1.54 -8.07
N ILE A 9 9.83 1.49 -8.88
CA ILE A 9 9.01 2.67 -9.18
C ILE A 9 8.34 3.22 -7.93
N GLY A 10 7.80 2.36 -7.08
CA GLY A 10 7.24 2.74 -5.78
C GLY A 10 8.25 3.49 -4.92
N ARG A 11 9.48 2.97 -4.81
CA ARG A 11 10.56 3.64 -4.07
C ARG A 11 10.96 4.99 -4.66
N ILE A 12 10.98 5.12 -5.98
CA ILE A 12 11.27 6.41 -6.64
C ILE A 12 10.17 7.42 -6.32
N ILE A 13 8.90 7.01 -6.36
CA ILE A 13 7.77 7.89 -6.00
C ILE A 13 7.88 8.35 -4.55
N GLU A 14 8.22 7.46 -3.61
CA GLU A 14 8.42 7.83 -2.20
C GLU A 14 9.57 8.81 -2.02
N GLY A 15 10.73 8.58 -2.65
CA GLY A 15 11.84 9.52 -2.63
C GLY A 15 11.48 10.91 -3.17
N LEU A 16 10.71 10.94 -4.27
CA LEU A 16 10.22 12.21 -4.83
C LEU A 16 9.24 12.94 -3.89
N LYS A 17 8.40 12.23 -3.16
CA LYS A 17 7.53 12.82 -2.14
C LYS A 17 8.34 13.43 -1.00
N GLU A 18 9.37 12.74 -0.52
CA GLU A 18 10.27 13.25 0.51
C GLU A 18 11.02 14.51 0.04
N ASP A 19 11.50 14.54 -1.21
CA ASP A 19 12.16 15.72 -1.80
C ASP A 19 11.19 16.91 -1.88
N ARG A 20 9.95 16.69 -2.33
CA ARG A 20 8.90 17.70 -2.35
C ARG A 20 8.62 18.24 -0.97
N ASP A 21 8.45 17.37 0.01
CA ASP A 21 8.11 17.74 1.38
C ASP A 21 9.25 18.54 2.04
N ARG A 22 10.53 18.20 1.73
CA ARG A 22 11.70 19.00 2.13
C ARG A 22 11.69 20.40 1.50
N LEU A 23 11.30 20.53 0.23
CA LEU A 23 11.17 21.84 -0.42
C LEU A 23 10.07 22.69 0.24
N ILE A 24 8.91 22.09 0.53
CA ILE A 24 7.79 22.76 1.21
C ILE A 24 8.19 23.23 2.61
N GLU A 25 8.88 22.41 3.39
CA GLU A 25 9.35 22.79 4.72
C GLU A 25 10.40 23.93 4.65
N ARG A 26 11.29 23.88 3.66
CA ARG A 26 12.24 24.96 3.42
C ARG A 26 11.55 26.25 3.01
N GLU A 27 10.55 26.18 2.13
CA GLU A 27 9.71 27.30 1.73
C GLU A 27 9.04 27.96 2.95
N LYS A 28 8.42 27.18 3.83
CA LYS A 28 7.81 27.67 5.06
C LYS A 28 8.81 28.43 5.93
N THR A 29 10.04 27.93 6.02
CA THR A 29 11.09 28.57 6.83
C THR A 29 11.56 29.89 6.23
N LEU A 30 11.65 29.99 4.91
CA LEU A 30 12.18 31.16 4.20
C LEU A 30 11.11 32.21 3.91
N SER A 31 9.84 31.82 3.81
CA SER A 31 8.71 32.72 3.52
C SER A 31 8.37 33.66 4.67
N LEU A 32 8.84 33.36 5.89
CA LEU A 32 8.67 34.18 7.08
C LEU A 32 10.03 34.44 7.73
N PHE A 33 10.27 35.65 8.13
CA PHE A 33 11.47 36.03 8.89
C PHE A 33 11.15 37.03 9.97
N SER A 34 11.98 37.10 11.01
CA SER A 34 11.84 38.03 12.13
C SER A 34 12.99 39.01 12.11
N ALA A 35 12.69 40.26 12.45
CA ALA A 35 13.67 41.33 12.65
C ALA A 35 13.35 42.05 13.96
N PHE A 36 14.36 42.55 14.65
CA PHE A 36 14.17 43.42 15.81
C PHE A 36 13.67 44.82 15.39
N ASP A 37 13.02 45.52 16.28
CA ASP A 37 12.36 46.82 16.01
C ASP A 37 13.27 47.89 15.37
N ARG A 38 14.59 47.84 15.59
CA ARG A 38 15.57 48.79 15.03
C ARG A 38 16.52 48.16 14.01
N GLU A 39 16.25 46.95 13.60
CA GLU A 39 17.06 46.19 12.64
C GLU A 39 16.58 46.47 11.21
N ASP A 40 17.53 46.67 10.30
CA ASP A 40 17.18 46.82 8.88
C ASP A 40 16.69 45.47 8.32
N LYS A 41 15.41 45.45 7.98
CA LYS A 41 14.72 44.23 7.48
C LYS A 41 15.37 43.68 6.21
N GLU A 42 15.92 44.54 5.36
CA GLU A 42 16.53 44.09 4.11
C GLU A 42 17.85 43.32 4.34
N THR A 43 18.55 43.63 5.44
CA THR A 43 19.81 42.93 5.76
C THR A 43 19.60 41.54 6.39
N VAL A 44 18.46 41.33 7.03
CA VAL A 44 18.13 40.05 7.70
C VAL A 44 17.15 39.18 6.90
N ARG A 45 16.59 39.76 5.82
CA ARG A 45 15.65 39.07 4.95
C ARG A 45 16.34 37.91 4.25
N PRO A 46 15.83 36.65 4.39
CA PRO A 46 16.34 35.55 3.66
C PRO A 46 16.06 35.70 2.17
N GLU A 47 16.98 35.19 1.34
CA GLU A 47 16.76 35.11 -0.09
C GLU A 47 15.67 34.05 -0.36
N TYR A 48 14.55 34.48 -0.90
CA TYR A 48 13.38 33.65 -1.16
C TYR A 48 12.66 34.13 -2.41
N ASP A 49 12.44 33.20 -3.33
CA ASP A 49 11.67 33.40 -4.54
C ASP A 49 10.52 32.38 -4.59
N TYR A 50 9.29 32.87 -4.45
CA TYR A 50 8.08 32.04 -4.47
C TYR A 50 7.92 31.27 -5.77
N ASP A 51 8.11 31.93 -6.92
CA ASP A 51 7.89 31.32 -8.24
C ASP A 51 8.89 30.20 -8.48
N GLU A 52 10.15 30.38 -8.09
CA GLU A 52 11.17 29.32 -8.17
C GLU A 52 10.80 28.09 -7.35
N TYR A 53 10.30 28.28 -6.12
CA TYR A 53 9.87 27.16 -5.27
C TYR A 53 8.66 26.44 -5.86
N GLN A 54 7.66 27.18 -6.35
CA GLN A 54 6.47 26.59 -6.97
C GLN A 54 6.82 25.80 -8.24
N GLU A 55 7.71 26.30 -9.07
CA GLU A 55 8.17 25.60 -10.27
C GLU A 55 8.86 24.26 -9.91
N LYS A 56 9.77 24.28 -8.93
CA LYS A 56 10.44 23.06 -8.45
C LYS A 56 9.46 22.02 -7.91
N ILE A 57 8.50 22.46 -7.10
CA ILE A 57 7.46 21.59 -6.53
C ILE A 57 6.59 20.98 -7.66
N GLU A 58 6.18 21.80 -8.66
CA GLU A 58 5.34 21.32 -9.76
C GLU A 58 6.08 20.35 -10.68
N ILE A 59 7.37 20.52 -10.92
CA ILE A 59 8.20 19.54 -11.65
C ILE A 59 8.18 18.19 -10.93
N ILE A 60 8.37 18.17 -9.61
CA ILE A 60 8.34 16.94 -8.83
C ILE A 60 6.95 16.31 -8.86
N ASN A 61 5.90 17.10 -8.65
CA ASN A 61 4.51 16.63 -8.69
C ASN A 61 4.16 16.02 -10.05
N LYS A 62 4.58 16.63 -11.15
CA LYS A 62 4.37 16.10 -12.49
C LYS A 62 5.05 14.75 -12.68
N ARG A 63 6.28 14.60 -12.18
CA ARG A 63 7.02 13.34 -12.23
C ARG A 63 6.34 12.25 -11.40
N ILE A 64 5.89 12.56 -10.19
CA ILE A 64 5.11 11.63 -9.34
C ILE A 64 3.84 11.17 -10.08
N ARG A 65 3.08 12.11 -10.67
CA ARG A 65 1.85 11.77 -11.41
C ARG A 65 2.12 10.84 -12.59
N ASN A 66 3.19 11.08 -13.35
CA ASN A 66 3.53 10.26 -14.50
C ASN A 66 3.92 8.84 -14.09
N LEU A 67 4.83 8.69 -13.11
CA LEU A 67 5.23 7.39 -12.58
C LEU A 67 4.06 6.61 -11.98
N THR A 68 3.18 7.30 -11.26
CA THR A 68 1.97 6.68 -10.69
C THR A 68 1.03 6.15 -11.78
N LYS A 69 0.79 6.94 -12.83
CA LYS A 69 -0.05 6.52 -13.98
C LYS A 69 0.54 5.29 -14.67
N GLU A 70 1.85 5.28 -14.87
CA GLU A 70 2.56 4.16 -15.49
C GLU A 70 2.43 2.89 -14.64
N ALA A 71 2.71 2.97 -13.34
CA ALA A 71 2.57 1.84 -12.42
C ALA A 71 1.13 1.30 -12.39
N VAL A 72 0.13 2.18 -12.30
CA VAL A 72 -1.28 1.79 -12.35
C VAL A 72 -1.62 1.12 -13.68
N SER A 73 -1.17 1.68 -14.82
CA SER A 73 -1.40 1.09 -16.14
C SER A 73 -0.81 -0.32 -16.23
N TYR A 74 0.39 -0.53 -15.69
CA TYR A 74 1.00 -1.86 -15.64
C TYR A 74 0.18 -2.84 -14.80
N LEU A 75 -0.24 -2.44 -13.60
CA LEU A 75 -1.06 -3.27 -12.68
C LEU A 75 -2.37 -3.74 -13.31
N VAL A 76 -3.04 -2.85 -14.05
CA VAL A 76 -4.40 -3.12 -14.62
C VAL A 76 -4.33 -3.90 -15.93
N ASN A 77 -3.22 -3.78 -16.69
CA ASN A 77 -3.13 -4.37 -18.02
C ASN A 77 -2.29 -5.65 -18.07
N THR A 78 -1.42 -5.88 -17.08
CA THR A 78 -0.56 -7.06 -17.07
C THR A 78 -1.27 -8.25 -16.43
N LYS A 79 -1.40 -9.34 -17.18
CA LYS A 79 -1.96 -10.61 -16.70
C LYS A 79 -0.90 -11.42 -15.97
N VAL A 80 -1.31 -12.04 -14.87
CA VAL A 80 -0.51 -13.04 -14.14
C VAL A 80 -0.76 -14.40 -14.80
N ALA A 81 0.18 -14.85 -15.60
CA ALA A 81 0.01 -16.04 -16.45
C ALA A 81 -0.41 -17.30 -15.66
N GLU A 82 0.09 -17.45 -14.45
CA GLU A 82 -0.17 -18.58 -13.56
C GLU A 82 -1.52 -18.50 -12.82
N CYS A 83 -2.20 -17.35 -12.93
CA CYS A 83 -3.51 -17.09 -12.33
C CYS A 83 -4.64 -17.00 -13.36
N GLY A 84 -4.42 -17.53 -14.58
CA GLY A 84 -5.41 -17.50 -15.67
C GLY A 84 -5.55 -16.11 -16.28
N ASP A 85 -6.78 -15.59 -16.30
CA ASP A 85 -7.05 -14.25 -16.88
C ASP A 85 -6.93 -13.08 -15.91
N MET A 86 -6.52 -13.32 -14.66
CA MET A 86 -6.38 -12.27 -13.65
C MET A 86 -5.26 -11.30 -14.03
N THR A 87 -5.54 -10.00 -13.91
CA THR A 87 -4.49 -8.98 -13.92
C THR A 87 -3.77 -8.93 -12.57
N ILE A 88 -2.65 -8.20 -12.49
CA ILE A 88 -1.94 -8.07 -11.20
C ILE A 88 -2.86 -7.46 -10.15
N ILE A 89 -3.67 -6.46 -10.51
CA ILE A 89 -4.61 -5.84 -9.58
C ILE A 89 -5.71 -6.82 -9.14
N ASP A 90 -6.25 -7.65 -10.05
CA ASP A 90 -7.24 -8.66 -9.71
C ASP A 90 -6.66 -9.69 -8.75
N ALA A 91 -5.43 -10.13 -9.00
CA ALA A 91 -4.74 -11.07 -8.14
C ALA A 91 -4.44 -10.49 -6.74
N LEU A 92 -4.09 -9.20 -6.64
CA LEU A 92 -3.93 -8.50 -5.36
C LEU A 92 -5.24 -8.45 -4.57
N LEU A 93 -6.35 -8.09 -5.22
CA LEU A 93 -7.67 -8.07 -4.59
C LEU A 93 -8.09 -9.47 -4.12
N TYR A 94 -7.81 -10.48 -4.94
CA TYR A 94 -8.09 -11.87 -4.59
C TYR A 94 -7.25 -12.36 -3.41
N VAL A 95 -6.00 -11.93 -3.30
CA VAL A 95 -5.15 -12.18 -2.11
C VAL A 95 -5.79 -11.62 -0.86
N ASP A 96 -6.36 -10.43 -0.91
CA ASP A 96 -7.01 -9.82 0.27
C ASP A 96 -8.31 -10.57 0.64
N GLU A 97 -9.11 -10.99 -0.34
CA GLU A 97 -10.29 -11.84 -0.12
C GLU A 97 -9.91 -13.17 0.54
N LEU A 98 -8.83 -13.81 0.07
CA LEU A 98 -8.34 -15.07 0.63
C LEU A 98 -7.81 -14.88 2.06
N ARG A 99 -7.16 -13.76 2.38
CA ARG A 99 -6.71 -13.44 3.75
C ARG A 99 -7.89 -13.29 4.70
N GLU A 100 -8.93 -12.59 4.28
CA GLU A 100 -10.15 -12.45 5.09
C GLU A 100 -10.85 -13.79 5.31
N LYS A 101 -10.93 -14.62 4.25
CA LYS A 101 -11.49 -15.97 4.33
C LYS A 101 -10.66 -16.85 5.26
N GLU A 102 -9.33 -16.84 5.13
CA GLU A 102 -8.41 -17.59 6.00
C GLU A 102 -8.61 -17.21 7.47
N LYS A 103 -8.63 -15.92 7.77
CA LYS A 103 -8.84 -15.38 9.12
C LYS A 103 -10.17 -15.85 9.72
N ARG A 104 -11.24 -15.80 8.92
CA ARG A 104 -12.56 -16.27 9.35
C ARG A 104 -12.58 -17.78 9.62
N LEU A 105 -12.01 -18.58 8.72
CA LEU A 105 -11.93 -20.04 8.87
C LEU A 105 -11.05 -20.43 10.06
N TYR A 106 -9.96 -19.69 10.30
CA TYR A 106 -9.12 -19.89 11.46
C TYR A 106 -9.89 -19.67 12.78
N ALA A 107 -10.66 -18.59 12.86
CA ALA A 107 -11.52 -18.33 14.02
C ALA A 107 -12.53 -19.47 14.23
N MET A 108 -13.20 -19.93 13.17
CA MET A 108 -14.14 -21.06 13.24
C MET A 108 -13.47 -22.36 13.70
N LYS A 109 -12.28 -22.65 13.18
CA LYS A 109 -11.49 -23.86 13.55
C LYS A 109 -11.12 -23.88 15.04
N THR A 110 -10.89 -22.70 15.64
CA THR A 110 -10.46 -22.58 17.03
C THR A 110 -11.60 -22.60 18.06
N HIS A 111 -12.86 -22.47 17.62
CA HIS A 111 -14.00 -22.56 18.54
C HIS A 111 -14.12 -23.96 19.17
N GLN A 112 -14.52 -23.97 20.42
CA GLN A 112 -14.87 -25.22 21.11
C GLN A 112 -16.21 -25.74 20.61
N GLU A 113 -16.38 -27.06 20.56
CA GLU A 113 -17.66 -27.67 20.15
C GLU A 113 -18.83 -27.26 21.05
N ARG A 114 -18.50 -27.02 22.33
CA ARG A 114 -19.44 -26.57 23.35
C ARG A 114 -18.74 -25.61 24.31
N GLU A 115 -19.28 -24.41 24.45
CA GLU A 115 -18.78 -23.41 25.40
C GLU A 115 -19.87 -22.96 26.35
N ARG A 116 -19.57 -22.85 27.64
CA ARG A 116 -20.52 -22.36 28.64
C ARG A 116 -20.62 -20.85 28.57
N LYS A 117 -21.83 -20.34 28.35
CA LYS A 117 -22.11 -18.89 28.44
C LYS A 117 -22.15 -18.45 29.91
N ASN A 118 -21.70 -17.22 30.14
CA ASN A 118 -21.78 -16.62 31.48
C ASN A 118 -23.20 -16.08 31.74
N ASN A 119 -24.13 -17.01 32.07
CA ASN A 119 -25.50 -16.66 32.43
C ASN A 119 -25.68 -16.95 33.93
N PRO A 120 -25.93 -15.92 34.78
CA PRO A 120 -26.05 -16.08 36.23
C PRO A 120 -27.31 -16.80 36.66
N TYR A 121 -28.35 -16.90 35.81
CA TYR A 121 -29.64 -17.44 36.20
C TYR A 121 -29.86 -18.91 35.83
N ARG A 122 -29.14 -19.38 34.79
CA ARG A 122 -29.21 -20.79 34.34
C ARG A 122 -27.96 -21.17 33.53
N ALA A 123 -27.69 -22.47 33.51
CA ALA A 123 -26.64 -23.01 32.68
C ALA A 123 -27.05 -22.91 31.19
N GLU A 124 -26.33 -22.06 30.43
CA GLU A 124 -26.52 -21.86 29.00
C GLU A 124 -25.23 -22.25 28.29
N TYR A 125 -25.35 -22.89 27.14
CA TYR A 125 -24.22 -23.35 26.35
C TYR A 125 -24.37 -22.89 24.91
N GLU A 126 -23.27 -22.46 24.31
CA GLU A 126 -23.11 -22.21 22.89
C GLU A 126 -22.50 -23.45 22.24
N PHE A 127 -23.01 -23.81 21.07
CA PHE A 127 -22.53 -24.93 20.27
C PHE A 127 -22.16 -24.44 18.89
N ILE A 128 -21.08 -25.03 18.29
CA ILE A 128 -20.81 -24.80 16.88
C ILE A 128 -21.93 -25.42 16.02
N ASN A 129 -22.33 -24.72 14.95
CA ASN A 129 -23.35 -25.19 14.02
C ASN A 129 -22.75 -25.43 12.62
N TYR A 130 -21.61 -26.08 12.58
CA TYR A 130 -20.89 -26.44 11.35
C TYR A 130 -20.03 -27.69 11.57
N ASP A 131 -19.69 -28.34 10.44
CA ASP A 131 -18.76 -29.48 10.44
C ASP A 131 -17.31 -28.95 10.58
N ARG A 132 -16.69 -29.29 11.72
CA ARG A 132 -15.33 -28.86 12.05
C ARG A 132 -14.28 -29.41 11.08
N LYS A 133 -14.44 -30.66 10.61
CA LYS A 133 -13.51 -31.29 9.65
C LYS A 133 -13.55 -30.55 8.32
N ARG A 134 -14.76 -30.22 7.85
CA ARG A 134 -14.94 -29.43 6.63
C ARG A 134 -14.29 -28.04 6.74
N ILE A 135 -14.44 -27.37 7.88
CA ILE A 135 -13.79 -26.05 8.12
C ILE A 135 -12.28 -26.19 8.11
N GLU A 136 -11.71 -27.22 8.70
CA GLU A 136 -10.28 -27.47 8.69
C GLU A 136 -9.73 -27.71 7.29
N GLU A 137 -10.41 -28.54 6.49
CA GLU A 137 -10.07 -28.78 5.08
C GLU A 137 -10.13 -27.49 4.25
N GLU A 138 -11.20 -26.70 4.40
CA GLU A 138 -11.33 -25.42 3.70
C GLU A 138 -10.27 -24.39 4.14
N TYR A 139 -9.90 -24.37 5.42
CA TYR A 139 -8.80 -23.55 5.92
C TYR A 139 -7.48 -23.90 5.24
N LEU A 140 -7.14 -25.19 5.19
CA LEU A 140 -5.88 -25.64 4.56
C LEU A 140 -5.85 -25.33 3.06
N LYS A 141 -6.97 -25.55 2.34
CA LYS A 141 -7.10 -25.20 0.92
C LYS A 141 -6.94 -23.69 0.69
N THR A 142 -7.64 -22.89 1.51
CA THR A 142 -7.58 -21.42 1.40
C THR A 142 -6.17 -20.90 1.66
N LYS A 143 -5.49 -21.45 2.66
CA LYS A 143 -4.11 -21.09 2.99
C LYS A 143 -3.14 -21.44 1.87
N ALA A 144 -3.24 -22.63 1.32
CA ALA A 144 -2.39 -23.07 0.20
C ALA A 144 -2.61 -22.19 -1.05
N GLU A 145 -3.87 -21.86 -1.36
CA GLU A 145 -4.19 -20.97 -2.47
C GLU A 145 -3.67 -19.55 -2.25
N LEU A 146 -3.82 -19.02 -1.05
CA LEU A 146 -3.28 -17.71 -0.67
C LEU A 146 -1.76 -17.66 -0.87
N GLU A 147 -1.03 -18.65 -0.38
CA GLU A 147 0.43 -18.73 -0.52
C GLU A 147 0.83 -18.81 -1.99
N ARG A 148 0.09 -19.62 -2.79
CA ARG A 148 0.32 -19.78 -4.23
C ARG A 148 0.15 -18.46 -4.98
N ILE A 149 -0.99 -17.79 -4.85
CA ILE A 149 -1.28 -16.54 -5.57
C ILE A 149 -0.32 -15.44 -5.13
N LYS A 150 -0.06 -15.33 -3.82
CA LYS A 150 0.87 -14.35 -3.29
C LYS A 150 2.27 -14.49 -3.88
N MET A 151 2.78 -15.71 -4.01
CA MET A 151 4.10 -15.97 -4.60
C MET A 151 4.18 -15.42 -6.04
N TYR A 152 3.15 -15.64 -6.87
CA TYR A 152 3.14 -15.11 -8.23
C TYR A 152 3.01 -13.60 -8.26
N VAL A 153 2.12 -13.03 -7.45
CA VAL A 153 1.97 -11.55 -7.34
C VAL A 153 3.28 -10.91 -6.90
N ASP A 154 3.97 -11.47 -5.91
CA ASP A 154 5.26 -10.98 -5.43
C ASP A 154 6.30 -11.02 -6.56
N PHE A 155 6.34 -12.07 -7.38
CA PHE A 155 7.22 -12.15 -8.54
C PHE A 155 6.97 -11.01 -9.53
N TYR A 156 5.72 -10.72 -9.87
CA TYR A 156 5.37 -9.64 -10.80
C TYR A 156 5.64 -8.23 -10.23
N ILE A 157 5.64 -8.07 -8.93
CA ILE A 157 5.91 -6.78 -8.28
C ILE A 157 7.40 -6.54 -8.06
N TYR A 158 8.14 -7.56 -7.62
CA TYR A 158 9.51 -7.40 -7.13
C TYR A 158 10.57 -7.86 -8.12
N GLU A 159 10.27 -8.85 -8.97
CA GLU A 159 11.27 -9.50 -9.82
C GLU A 159 11.07 -9.17 -11.30
N LEU A 160 9.83 -9.09 -11.77
CA LEU A 160 9.55 -8.81 -13.17
C LEU A 160 9.68 -7.32 -13.46
N SER A 161 10.69 -6.99 -14.26
CA SER A 161 10.90 -5.62 -14.73
C SER A 161 10.15 -5.36 -16.03
N TYR A 162 9.71 -4.13 -16.22
CA TYR A 162 9.07 -3.65 -17.44
C TYR A 162 9.68 -2.32 -17.90
N ASP A 163 9.43 -1.99 -19.17
CA ASP A 163 9.93 -0.75 -19.74
C ASP A 163 9.21 0.46 -19.16
N SER A 164 9.98 1.31 -18.46
CA SER A 164 9.49 2.59 -17.92
C SER A 164 9.91 3.72 -18.85
N GLU A 165 8.97 4.57 -19.27
CA GLU A 165 9.22 5.72 -20.15
C GLU A 165 9.77 6.94 -19.39
N VAL A 166 9.87 6.91 -18.06
CA VAL A 166 10.22 8.08 -17.21
C VAL A 166 11.58 7.94 -16.58
#